data_ad5fb3bd4810921335ad3a4e84d9efe8
#
_entry.id   ad5fb3bd4810921335ad3a4e84d9efe8
#
_cell.length_a   1.000
_cell.length_b   1.000
_cell.length_c   1.000
_cell.angle_alpha   90.00
_cell.angle_beta   90.00
_cell.angle_gamma   90.00
#
_symmetry.space_group_name_H-M   'P 1'
#
loop_
_entity.id
_entity.type
_entity.pdbx_description
1 polymer ?
#
loop_
_entity_poly.entity_id
_entity_poly.type
_entity_poly.pdbx_seq_one_letter_code
_entity_poly.pdbx_strand_id
1 'polypeptide(L)'
;MREYRYFICDVFTDVRFGGNQLAVLPDASGLSDTEMQKIAREFNFSESTFVFPGNEQHDKTVRIYTPTIEVPFAGHPNIGTAFVLACDGAFGTIGDQKTVSFDEKAGTVDVQIRRTGDETFWCELEAPQTPSLGKTLDASVAAAVLSLESGDIRTAIHPPREASVGLPFLIVELTSRDALERARINPVRLDELHSDGIVADVHLYVRSDDEFDIRTRMFAPLDGVPEDPATGSANCALVALLTATDGTVGNGGSWKIAQGVEMGRPSVLEARTIVEGERIRTFIGGCAVLVAQGSIMLDPNPL
;
A
#
# COMPACT_ATOMS: atom_id res chain seq x y z
N MET A 1 23.28 7.88 -25.70
CA MET A 1 22.72 8.01 -24.34
C MET A 1 21.21 8.08 -24.51
N ARG A 2 20.45 7.26 -23.79
CA ARG A 2 18.97 7.31 -23.75
C ARG A 2 18.58 8.06 -22.49
N GLU A 3 17.53 8.87 -22.56
CA GLU A 3 17.04 9.69 -21.45
C GLU A 3 15.58 9.35 -21.18
N TYR A 4 15.24 9.11 -19.91
CA TYR A 4 13.90 8.77 -19.46
C TYR A 4 13.47 9.73 -18.37
N ARG A 5 12.35 10.42 -18.60
CA ARG A 5 11.77 11.32 -17.61
C ARG A 5 11.21 10.52 -16.45
N TYR A 6 11.34 11.03 -15.23
CA TYR A 6 10.72 10.47 -14.04
C TYR A 6 10.07 11.55 -13.18
N PHE A 7 9.10 11.13 -12.38
CA PHE A 7 8.53 11.89 -11.29
C PHE A 7 8.75 11.14 -9.99
N ILE A 8 8.91 11.89 -8.89
CA ILE A 8 8.83 11.38 -7.54
C ILE A 8 7.58 11.99 -6.92
N CYS A 9 6.72 11.16 -6.37
CA CYS A 9 5.58 11.59 -5.58
C CYS A 9 5.57 10.89 -4.21
N ASP A 10 4.94 11.54 -3.24
CA ASP A 10 4.58 10.94 -1.95
C ASP A 10 3.09 10.58 -2.03
N VAL A 11 2.78 9.31 -1.76
CA VAL A 11 1.44 8.73 -1.90
C VAL A 11 0.79 8.60 -0.52
N PHE A 12 -0.53 8.77 -0.45
CA PHE A 12 -1.32 8.84 0.77
C PHE A 12 -1.00 10.04 1.66
N THR A 13 -0.73 11.16 1.04
CA THR A 13 -0.51 12.44 1.73
C THR A 13 -0.79 13.61 0.78
N ASP A 14 -1.13 14.75 1.33
CA ASP A 14 -1.20 16.05 0.64
C ASP A 14 -0.02 16.97 0.99
N VAL A 15 0.88 16.48 1.85
CA VAL A 15 2.07 17.22 2.33
C VAL A 15 3.34 16.52 1.87
N ARG A 16 4.24 17.25 1.17
CA ARG A 16 5.54 16.73 0.75
C ARG A 16 6.34 16.21 1.94
N PHE A 17 7.08 15.11 1.70
CA PHE A 17 7.92 14.42 2.68
C PHE A 17 7.14 13.63 3.74
N GLY A 18 5.80 13.54 3.62
CA GLY A 18 4.96 12.54 4.24
C GLY A 18 4.75 11.34 3.33
N GLY A 19 3.77 10.49 3.63
CA GLY A 19 3.32 9.42 2.73
C GLY A 19 4.35 8.37 2.37
N ASN A 20 4.03 7.54 1.38
CA ASN A 20 4.90 6.52 0.80
C ASN A 20 5.50 7.02 -0.52
N GLN A 21 6.82 6.93 -0.65
CA GLN A 21 7.57 7.42 -1.80
C GLN A 21 7.35 6.52 -3.01
N LEU A 22 7.18 7.14 -4.18
CA LEU A 22 7.10 6.43 -5.45
C LEU A 22 7.86 7.17 -6.54
N ALA A 23 8.68 6.44 -7.29
CA ALA A 23 9.23 6.91 -8.55
C ALA A 23 8.38 6.36 -9.71
N VAL A 24 7.93 7.24 -10.60
CA VAL A 24 7.12 6.92 -11.77
C VAL A 24 7.86 7.34 -13.03
N LEU A 25 8.13 6.40 -13.93
CA LEU A 25 8.58 6.69 -15.30
C LEU A 25 7.35 6.66 -16.22
N PRO A 26 6.84 7.82 -16.68
CA PRO A 26 5.57 7.91 -17.41
C PRO A 26 5.64 7.33 -18.84
N ASP A 27 6.84 7.13 -19.35
CA ASP A 27 7.11 6.41 -20.59
C ASP A 27 8.42 5.62 -20.44
N ALA A 28 8.29 4.31 -20.26
CA ALA A 28 9.37 3.35 -20.10
C ALA A 28 9.67 2.58 -21.41
N SER A 29 9.14 3.02 -22.54
CA SER A 29 9.30 2.37 -23.84
C SER A 29 10.77 2.17 -24.18
N GLY A 30 11.15 0.93 -24.48
CA GLY A 30 12.53 0.57 -24.81
C GLY A 30 13.44 0.24 -23.63
N LEU A 31 12.95 0.30 -22.36
CA LEU A 31 13.66 -0.25 -21.21
C LEU A 31 13.54 -1.77 -21.19
N SER A 32 14.66 -2.44 -20.93
CA SER A 32 14.67 -3.88 -20.63
C SER A 32 14.34 -4.13 -19.15
N ASP A 33 13.96 -5.38 -18.84
CA ASP A 33 13.69 -5.83 -17.45
C ASP A 33 14.88 -5.55 -16.52
N THR A 34 16.09 -5.80 -17.01
CA THR A 34 17.33 -5.54 -16.25
C THR A 34 17.54 -4.05 -15.98
N GLU A 35 17.22 -3.18 -16.93
CA GLU A 35 17.34 -1.72 -16.75
C GLU A 35 16.30 -1.21 -15.77
N MET A 36 15.04 -1.64 -15.87
CA MET A 36 14.00 -1.29 -14.92
C MET A 36 14.36 -1.72 -13.49
N GLN A 37 14.90 -2.94 -13.32
CA GLN A 37 15.36 -3.41 -12.01
C GLN A 37 16.53 -2.58 -11.46
N LYS A 38 17.48 -2.16 -12.32
CA LYS A 38 18.59 -1.29 -11.90
C LYS A 38 18.10 0.10 -11.49
N ILE A 39 17.15 0.67 -12.22
CA ILE A 39 16.55 1.97 -11.93
C ILE A 39 15.78 1.91 -10.60
N ALA A 40 14.97 0.87 -10.39
CA ALA A 40 14.25 0.69 -9.12
C ALA A 40 15.20 0.57 -7.93
N ARG A 41 16.34 -0.13 -8.11
CA ARG A 41 17.39 -0.23 -7.09
C ARG A 41 18.10 1.10 -6.83
N GLU A 42 18.30 1.91 -7.86
CA GLU A 42 18.94 3.23 -7.75
C GLU A 42 18.06 4.20 -6.96
N PHE A 43 16.74 4.24 -7.21
CA PHE A 43 15.80 5.02 -6.40
C PHE A 43 15.71 4.51 -4.97
N ASN A 44 15.77 3.19 -4.79
CA ASN A 44 15.72 2.51 -3.49
C ASN A 44 14.49 2.88 -2.63
N PHE A 45 13.37 3.20 -3.28
CA PHE A 45 12.05 3.30 -2.66
C PHE A 45 11.44 1.91 -2.53
N SER A 46 10.37 1.75 -1.72
CA SER A 46 9.66 0.46 -1.60
C SER A 46 9.32 -0.10 -2.98
N GLU A 47 8.80 0.76 -3.87
CA GLU A 47 8.55 0.43 -5.27
C GLU A 47 8.83 1.61 -6.20
N SER A 48 8.98 1.26 -7.48
CA SER A 48 9.04 2.18 -8.62
C SER A 48 8.17 1.64 -9.74
N THR A 49 7.50 2.52 -10.50
CA THR A 49 6.62 2.12 -11.60
C THR A 49 7.15 2.56 -12.96
N PHE A 50 6.95 1.68 -13.92
CA PHE A 50 7.34 1.83 -15.31
C PHE A 50 6.10 1.73 -16.18
N VAL A 51 5.76 2.84 -16.85
CA VAL A 51 4.53 2.96 -17.62
C VAL A 51 4.84 2.77 -19.10
N PHE A 52 3.99 2.01 -19.78
CA PHE A 52 4.05 1.78 -21.22
C PHE A 52 2.73 2.21 -21.87
N PRO A 53 2.72 2.41 -23.20
CA PRO A 53 1.48 2.64 -23.92
C PRO A 53 0.45 1.56 -23.61
N GLY A 54 -0.81 1.97 -23.51
CA GLY A 54 -1.93 1.05 -23.34
C GLY A 54 -2.30 0.33 -24.64
N ASN A 55 -3.45 -0.33 -24.61
CA ASN A 55 -4.01 -1.06 -25.75
C ASN A 55 -5.50 -0.69 -25.91
N GLU A 56 -6.25 -1.44 -26.72
CA GLU A 56 -7.69 -1.18 -26.95
C GLU A 56 -8.55 -1.37 -25.68
N GLN A 57 -8.03 -2.10 -24.66
CA GLN A 57 -8.77 -2.44 -23.44
C GLN A 57 -8.27 -1.67 -22.20
N HIS A 58 -7.02 -1.17 -22.22
CA HIS A 58 -6.38 -0.54 -21.07
C HIS A 58 -5.74 0.79 -21.49
N ASP A 59 -5.85 1.79 -20.62
CA ASP A 59 -5.25 3.12 -20.86
C ASP A 59 -3.74 3.06 -20.86
N LYS A 60 -3.15 2.24 -19.98
CA LYS A 60 -1.70 2.04 -19.83
C LYS A 60 -1.39 0.60 -19.44
N THR A 61 -0.16 0.16 -19.76
CA THR A 61 0.46 -1.01 -19.12
C THR A 61 1.41 -0.50 -18.05
N VAL A 62 1.34 -1.07 -16.84
CA VAL A 62 2.16 -0.66 -15.69
C VAL A 62 2.93 -1.84 -15.15
N ARG A 63 4.24 -1.65 -14.96
CA ARG A 63 5.12 -2.64 -14.32
C ARG A 63 5.67 -2.06 -13.04
N ILE A 64 5.67 -2.86 -11.98
CA ILE A 64 6.01 -2.43 -10.62
C ILE A 64 7.24 -3.21 -10.16
N TYR A 65 8.26 -2.49 -9.69
CA TYR A 65 9.52 -3.08 -9.22
C TYR A 65 9.85 -2.60 -7.82
N THR A 66 10.14 -3.55 -6.94
CA THR A 66 10.89 -3.29 -5.70
C THR A 66 12.38 -3.14 -6.04
N PRO A 67 13.26 -2.74 -5.10
CA PRO A 67 14.70 -2.75 -5.34
C PRO A 67 15.30 -4.11 -5.74
N THR A 68 14.57 -5.21 -5.53
CA THR A 68 15.06 -6.58 -5.73
C THR A 68 14.33 -7.38 -6.80
N ILE A 69 13.04 -7.20 -6.96
CA ILE A 69 12.19 -7.99 -7.87
C ILE A 69 11.08 -7.16 -8.51
N GLU A 70 10.53 -7.67 -9.60
CA GLU A 70 9.25 -7.20 -10.14
C GLU A 70 8.08 -7.87 -9.40
N VAL A 71 7.11 -7.07 -8.95
CA VAL A 71 5.91 -7.56 -8.27
C VAL A 71 4.68 -7.47 -9.19
N PRO A 72 3.73 -8.41 -9.08
CA PRO A 72 2.57 -8.44 -9.98
C PRO A 72 1.55 -7.34 -9.74
N PHE A 73 1.51 -6.77 -8.54
CA PHE A 73 0.58 -5.74 -8.08
C PHE A 73 1.10 -5.08 -6.80
N ALA A 74 0.85 -3.78 -6.63
CA ALA A 74 0.99 -3.10 -5.34
C ALA A 74 0.06 -1.88 -5.27
N GLY A 75 -0.53 -1.61 -4.09
CA GLY A 75 -1.60 -0.61 -3.94
C GLY A 75 -1.13 0.83 -4.13
N HIS A 76 -0.13 1.29 -3.32
CA HIS A 76 0.33 2.67 -3.41
C HIS A 76 0.98 3.02 -4.75
N PRO A 77 1.71 2.10 -5.44
CA PRO A 77 2.24 2.38 -6.77
C PRO A 77 1.15 2.70 -7.79
N ASN A 78 0.01 2.02 -7.74
CA ASN A 78 -1.11 2.29 -8.64
C ASN A 78 -1.77 3.64 -8.38
N ILE A 79 -2.00 3.98 -7.11
CA ILE A 79 -2.51 5.30 -6.69
C ILE A 79 -1.57 6.42 -7.15
N GLY A 80 -0.27 6.29 -6.88
CA GLY A 80 0.73 7.29 -7.26
C GLY A 80 0.94 7.40 -8.77
N THR A 81 0.91 6.27 -9.50
CA THR A 81 1.00 6.28 -10.97
C THR A 81 -0.19 6.98 -11.59
N ALA A 82 -1.42 6.66 -11.16
CA ALA A 82 -2.63 7.32 -11.64
C ALA A 82 -2.59 8.83 -11.36
N PHE A 83 -2.16 9.23 -10.17
CA PHE A 83 -1.97 10.63 -9.79
C PHE A 83 -0.93 11.33 -10.69
N VAL A 84 0.26 10.77 -10.85
CA VAL A 84 1.32 11.36 -11.68
C VAL A 84 0.89 11.51 -13.12
N LEU A 85 0.28 10.48 -13.71
CA LEU A 85 -0.21 10.52 -15.09
C LEU A 85 -1.37 11.52 -15.28
N ALA A 86 -2.20 11.72 -14.26
CA ALA A 86 -3.22 12.76 -14.26
C ALA A 86 -2.61 14.16 -14.26
N CYS A 87 -1.62 14.41 -13.41
CA CYS A 87 -0.87 15.68 -13.35
C CYS A 87 -0.09 15.94 -14.64
N ASP A 88 0.49 14.90 -15.27
CA ASP A 88 1.24 14.99 -16.52
C ASP A 88 0.33 15.14 -17.76
N GLY A 89 -0.99 15.09 -17.60
CA GLY A 89 -1.96 15.24 -18.67
C GLY A 89 -2.10 14.02 -19.59
N ALA A 90 -1.56 12.86 -19.19
CA ALA A 90 -1.56 11.64 -19.99
C ALA A 90 -2.97 11.09 -20.28
N PHE A 91 -3.94 11.46 -19.47
CA PHE A 91 -5.35 11.08 -19.63
C PHE A 91 -6.25 12.17 -20.21
N GLY A 92 -5.64 13.27 -20.69
CA GLY A 92 -6.38 14.47 -21.14
C GLY A 92 -7.04 15.20 -19.97
N THR A 93 -8.07 15.98 -20.27
CA THR A 93 -8.79 16.71 -19.22
C THR A 93 -9.60 15.76 -18.36
N ILE A 94 -9.31 15.74 -17.06
CA ILE A 94 -10.11 15.03 -16.07
C ILE A 94 -11.18 16.00 -15.57
N GLY A 95 -12.47 15.65 -15.77
CA GLY A 95 -13.60 16.36 -15.19
C GLY A 95 -13.66 16.17 -13.67
N ASP A 96 -14.86 15.99 -13.12
CA ASP A 96 -15.04 15.72 -11.69
C ASP A 96 -14.39 14.39 -11.29
N GLN A 97 -14.54 13.37 -12.15
CA GLN A 97 -13.92 12.06 -11.96
C GLN A 97 -13.65 11.35 -13.29
N LYS A 98 -12.69 10.41 -13.27
CA LYS A 98 -12.38 9.50 -14.38
C LYS A 98 -11.90 8.17 -13.82
N THR A 99 -12.34 7.06 -14.39
CA THR A 99 -11.71 5.74 -14.16
C THR A 99 -10.71 5.50 -15.27
N VAL A 100 -9.50 5.06 -14.89
CA VAL A 100 -8.43 4.63 -15.78
C VAL A 100 -8.11 3.18 -15.52
N SER A 101 -7.69 2.46 -16.55
CA SER A 101 -7.46 1.02 -16.50
C SER A 101 -6.00 0.73 -16.81
N PHE A 102 -5.34 -0.01 -15.92
CA PHE A 102 -3.96 -0.48 -16.07
C PHE A 102 -3.92 -1.98 -16.35
N ASP A 103 -3.09 -2.36 -17.31
CA ASP A 103 -2.72 -3.75 -17.57
C ASP A 103 -1.47 -4.09 -16.76
N GLU A 104 -1.59 -5.02 -15.81
CA GLU A 104 -0.52 -5.46 -14.92
C GLU A 104 -0.36 -6.98 -14.94
N LYS A 105 0.73 -7.51 -14.36
CA LYS A 105 0.92 -8.96 -14.24
C LYS A 105 -0.20 -9.66 -13.45
N ALA A 106 -0.81 -8.98 -12.51
CA ALA A 106 -1.96 -9.50 -11.74
C ALA A 106 -3.29 -9.43 -12.51
N GLY A 107 -3.31 -8.79 -13.68
CA GLY A 107 -4.50 -8.52 -14.49
C GLY A 107 -4.86 -7.03 -14.51
N THR A 108 -6.11 -6.75 -14.88
CA THR A 108 -6.61 -5.38 -14.97
C THR A 108 -6.78 -4.73 -13.60
N VAL A 109 -6.25 -3.53 -13.46
CA VAL A 109 -6.42 -2.69 -12.27
C VAL A 109 -7.09 -1.39 -12.67
N ASP A 110 -8.30 -1.18 -12.18
CA ASP A 110 -9.04 0.06 -12.38
C ASP A 110 -8.77 1.02 -11.23
N VAL A 111 -8.37 2.25 -11.56
CA VAL A 111 -8.15 3.33 -10.61
C VAL A 111 -9.12 4.45 -10.90
N GLN A 112 -9.94 4.80 -9.90
CA GLN A 112 -10.80 5.97 -9.97
C GLN A 112 -9.98 7.21 -9.56
N ILE A 113 -9.95 8.21 -10.43
CA ILE A 113 -9.31 9.50 -10.18
C ILE A 113 -10.43 10.53 -10.00
N ARG A 114 -10.42 11.24 -8.89
CA ARG A 114 -11.35 12.33 -8.57
C ARG A 114 -10.58 13.63 -8.39
N ARG A 115 -10.99 14.67 -9.08
CA ARG A 115 -10.43 16.02 -8.92
C ARG A 115 -10.86 16.60 -7.57
N THR A 116 -9.90 17.07 -6.79
CA THR A 116 -10.14 17.73 -5.48
C THR A 116 -9.76 19.21 -5.48
N GLY A 117 -9.05 19.67 -6.50
CA GLY A 117 -8.65 21.06 -6.72
C GLY A 117 -8.05 21.24 -8.11
N ASP A 118 -7.39 22.36 -8.38
CA ASP A 118 -6.89 22.70 -9.73
C ASP A 118 -5.91 21.66 -10.28
N GLU A 119 -4.95 21.21 -9.48
CA GLU A 119 -3.97 20.16 -9.85
C GLU A 119 -3.85 19.10 -8.75
N THR A 120 -4.93 18.91 -7.98
CA THR A 120 -4.97 17.94 -6.91
C THR A 120 -5.99 16.86 -7.24
N PHE A 121 -5.57 15.61 -7.04
CA PHE A 121 -6.38 14.44 -7.32
C PHE A 121 -6.37 13.50 -6.12
N TRP A 122 -7.51 12.92 -5.86
CA TRP A 122 -7.69 11.79 -4.98
C TRP A 122 -7.90 10.55 -5.83
N CYS A 123 -7.20 9.47 -5.53
CA CYS A 123 -7.26 8.22 -6.30
C CYS A 123 -7.69 7.07 -5.41
N GLU A 124 -8.49 6.15 -5.96
CA GLU A 124 -8.98 4.94 -5.27
C GLU A 124 -8.91 3.74 -6.19
N LEU A 125 -8.58 2.58 -5.62
CA LEU A 125 -8.68 1.29 -6.31
C LEU A 125 -9.38 0.26 -5.43
N GLU A 126 -9.94 -0.76 -6.07
CA GLU A 126 -10.46 -1.98 -5.41
C GLU A 126 -9.31 -2.97 -5.20
N ALA A 127 -9.27 -3.62 -4.04
CA ALA A 127 -8.33 -4.71 -3.79
C ALA A 127 -8.59 -5.88 -4.77
N PRO A 128 -7.53 -6.55 -5.27
CA PRO A 128 -7.65 -7.47 -6.41
C PRO A 128 -8.39 -8.77 -6.06
N GLN A 129 -8.45 -9.15 -4.79
CA GLN A 129 -9.03 -10.42 -4.36
C GLN A 129 -10.08 -10.25 -3.29
N THR A 130 -11.04 -11.18 -3.27
CA THR A 130 -11.98 -11.32 -2.16
C THR A 130 -11.20 -11.66 -0.88
N PRO A 131 -11.57 -11.07 0.27
CA PRO A 131 -10.88 -11.31 1.52
C PRO A 131 -10.83 -12.79 1.91
N SER A 132 -9.68 -13.22 2.41
CA SER A 132 -9.49 -14.51 3.04
C SER A 132 -8.91 -14.35 4.43
N LEU A 133 -9.38 -15.17 5.37
CA LEU A 133 -8.94 -15.18 6.76
C LEU A 133 -8.19 -16.49 7.03
N GLY A 134 -6.94 -16.35 7.50
CA GLY A 134 -6.06 -17.47 7.77
C GLY A 134 -5.97 -17.85 9.26
N LYS A 135 -4.77 -18.27 9.65
CA LYS A 135 -4.46 -18.75 10.99
C LYS A 135 -4.64 -17.66 12.05
N THR A 136 -4.94 -18.08 13.27
CA THR A 136 -4.96 -17.21 14.46
C THR A 136 -3.78 -17.52 15.36
N LEU A 137 -3.32 -16.54 16.12
CA LEU A 137 -2.24 -16.67 17.10
C LEU A 137 -2.73 -16.30 18.49
N ASP A 138 -2.06 -16.86 19.49
CA ASP A 138 -2.22 -16.40 20.86
C ASP A 138 -1.64 -14.99 21.03
N ALA A 139 -2.28 -14.18 21.88
CA ALA A 139 -1.84 -12.81 22.17
C ALA A 139 -0.40 -12.77 22.71
N SER A 140 0.03 -13.78 23.49
CA SER A 140 1.39 -13.88 24.01
C SER A 140 2.45 -14.08 22.93
N VAL A 141 2.13 -14.82 21.87
CA VAL A 141 3.02 -15.02 20.71
C VAL A 141 3.15 -13.73 19.92
N ALA A 142 2.03 -13.08 19.60
CA ALA A 142 2.05 -11.79 18.89
C ALA A 142 2.81 -10.72 19.70
N ALA A 143 2.58 -10.64 21.01
CA ALA A 143 3.29 -9.72 21.90
C ALA A 143 4.82 -9.96 21.88
N ALA A 144 5.26 -11.22 21.93
CA ALA A 144 6.68 -11.57 21.87
C ALA A 144 7.35 -11.14 20.56
N VAL A 145 6.63 -11.29 19.42
CA VAL A 145 7.11 -10.82 18.10
C VAL A 145 7.25 -9.29 18.06
N LEU A 146 6.38 -8.59 18.77
CA LEU A 146 6.29 -7.12 18.79
C LEU A 146 7.07 -6.46 19.91
N SER A 147 7.78 -7.25 20.77
CA SER A 147 8.47 -6.77 21.97
C SER A 147 7.54 -6.03 22.93
N LEU A 148 6.31 -6.51 23.05
CA LEU A 148 5.23 -6.00 23.91
C LEU A 148 4.83 -7.01 24.97
N GLU A 149 4.00 -6.60 25.92
CA GLU A 149 3.38 -7.48 26.88
C GLU A 149 2.05 -8.05 26.34
N SER A 150 1.64 -9.24 26.80
CA SER A 150 0.38 -9.85 26.34
C SER A 150 -0.84 -8.97 26.62
N GLY A 151 -0.79 -8.12 27.65
CA GLY A 151 -1.82 -7.15 28.01
C GLY A 151 -1.93 -5.97 27.03
N ASP A 152 -0.91 -5.74 26.19
CA ASP A 152 -0.94 -4.74 25.13
C ASP A 152 -1.75 -5.20 23.90
N ILE A 153 -2.03 -6.52 23.78
CA ILE A 153 -2.77 -7.09 22.66
C ILE A 153 -4.26 -7.15 23.01
N ARG A 154 -5.10 -6.57 22.17
CA ARG A 154 -6.56 -6.66 22.27
C ARG A 154 -7.07 -7.84 21.47
N THR A 155 -7.98 -8.63 22.07
CA THR A 155 -8.57 -9.82 21.42
C THR A 155 -10.11 -9.83 21.48
N ALA A 156 -10.71 -8.70 21.85
CA ALA A 156 -12.17 -8.63 22.08
C ALA A 156 -13.00 -8.83 20.80
N ILE A 157 -12.50 -8.36 19.66
CA ILE A 157 -13.17 -8.50 18.36
C ILE A 157 -12.60 -9.69 17.59
N HIS A 158 -11.28 -9.80 17.54
CA HIS A 158 -10.58 -10.94 16.93
C HIS A 158 -9.24 -11.17 17.64
N PRO A 159 -8.74 -12.41 17.70
CA PRO A 159 -7.35 -12.66 18.08
C PRO A 159 -6.40 -12.14 16.97
N PRO A 160 -5.08 -12.01 17.23
CA PRO A 160 -4.10 -11.84 16.17
C PRO A 160 -4.35 -12.87 15.07
N ARG A 161 -4.50 -12.40 13.81
CA ARG A 161 -4.98 -13.26 12.73
C ARG A 161 -4.42 -12.87 11.38
N GLU A 162 -4.14 -13.88 10.56
CA GLU A 162 -3.82 -13.65 9.15
C GLU A 162 -5.07 -13.23 8.37
N ALA A 163 -4.93 -12.18 7.57
CA ALA A 163 -5.94 -11.72 6.62
C ALA A 163 -5.27 -11.29 5.31
N SER A 164 -5.96 -11.49 4.19
CA SER A 164 -5.46 -11.19 2.86
C SER A 164 -6.57 -10.68 1.96
N VAL A 165 -6.21 -9.77 1.07
CA VAL A 165 -6.99 -9.35 -0.12
C VAL A 165 -6.13 -9.45 -1.39
N GLY A 166 -5.13 -10.33 -1.34
CA GLY A 166 -4.12 -10.58 -2.38
C GLY A 166 -2.77 -10.89 -1.75
N LEU A 167 -2.26 -10.02 -0.88
CA LEU A 167 -1.11 -10.26 -0.02
C LEU A 167 -1.59 -10.53 1.40
N PRO A 168 -1.03 -11.55 2.08
CA PRO A 168 -1.41 -11.89 3.45
C PRO A 168 -0.62 -11.05 4.46
N PHE A 169 -1.29 -10.66 5.55
CA PHE A 169 -0.71 -9.93 6.68
C PHE A 169 -1.18 -10.54 8.00
N LEU A 170 -0.31 -10.54 9.00
CA LEU A 170 -0.70 -10.81 10.39
C LEU A 170 -1.26 -9.52 10.99
N ILE A 171 -2.58 -9.47 11.18
CA ILE A 171 -3.29 -8.31 11.74
C ILE A 171 -3.36 -8.44 13.26
N VAL A 172 -2.91 -7.40 13.97
CA VAL A 172 -2.88 -7.38 15.44
C VAL A 172 -3.51 -6.10 15.97
N GLU A 173 -4.59 -6.23 16.76
CA GLU A 173 -5.19 -5.11 17.49
C GLU A 173 -4.44 -4.84 18.79
N LEU A 174 -4.08 -3.58 19.03
CA LEU A 174 -3.43 -3.15 20.27
C LEU A 174 -4.42 -2.42 21.18
N THR A 175 -4.12 -2.40 22.48
CA THR A 175 -4.99 -1.81 23.50
C THR A 175 -4.87 -0.28 23.57
N SER A 176 -3.75 0.29 23.11
CA SER A 176 -3.48 1.72 23.24
C SER A 176 -2.50 2.24 22.18
N ARG A 177 -2.54 3.55 21.98
CA ARG A 177 -1.57 4.25 21.14
C ARG A 177 -0.13 4.12 21.68
N ASP A 178 0.05 4.15 23.00
CA ASP A 178 1.34 3.90 23.63
C ASP A 178 1.92 2.53 23.26
N ALA A 179 1.08 1.48 23.24
CA ALA A 179 1.51 0.16 22.78
C ALA A 179 1.93 0.19 21.29
N LEU A 180 1.18 0.93 20.43
CA LEU A 180 1.54 1.10 19.02
C LEU A 180 2.90 1.82 18.88
N GLU A 181 3.14 2.89 19.62
CA GLU A 181 4.40 3.65 19.60
C GLU A 181 5.60 2.84 20.09
N ARG A 182 5.39 1.96 21.11
CA ARG A 182 6.44 1.11 21.70
C ARG A 182 6.76 -0.13 20.87
N ALA A 183 5.86 -0.59 20.02
CA ALA A 183 6.03 -1.82 19.26
C ALA A 183 7.33 -1.80 18.44
N ARG A 184 8.08 -2.89 18.53
CA ARG A 184 9.33 -3.15 17.78
C ARG A 184 9.39 -4.61 17.40
N ILE A 185 9.79 -4.92 16.19
CA ILE A 185 9.98 -6.31 15.79
C ILE A 185 11.13 -6.94 16.56
N ASN A 186 10.86 -8.11 17.14
CA ASN A 186 11.89 -9.02 17.66
C ASN A 186 12.26 -9.99 16.53
N PRO A 187 13.43 -9.87 15.91
CA PRO A 187 13.77 -10.66 14.73
C PRO A 187 13.81 -12.17 15.01
N VAL A 188 14.25 -12.59 16.18
CA VAL A 188 14.32 -14.02 16.55
C VAL A 188 12.90 -14.61 16.62
N ARG A 189 11.98 -13.91 17.27
CA ARG A 189 10.60 -14.36 17.39
C ARG A 189 9.85 -14.31 16.06
N LEU A 190 10.17 -13.35 15.18
CA LEU A 190 9.62 -13.29 13.84
C LEU A 190 10.10 -14.46 12.98
N ASP A 191 11.40 -14.82 13.04
CA ASP A 191 11.97 -15.97 12.34
C ASP A 191 11.33 -17.29 12.80
N GLU A 192 11.13 -17.45 14.13
CA GLU A 192 10.42 -18.60 14.70
C GLU A 192 8.98 -18.67 14.13
N LEU A 193 8.25 -17.56 14.17
CA LEU A 193 6.89 -17.46 13.66
C LEU A 193 6.82 -17.83 12.16
N HIS A 194 7.73 -17.28 11.35
CA HIS A 194 7.81 -17.58 9.93
C HIS A 194 8.14 -19.05 9.66
N SER A 195 9.01 -19.66 10.47
CA SER A 195 9.37 -21.09 10.39
C SER A 195 8.17 -22.00 10.69
N ASP A 196 7.23 -21.55 11.52
CA ASP A 196 5.96 -22.24 11.80
C ASP A 196 4.91 -22.04 10.70
N GLY A 197 5.29 -21.37 9.60
CA GLY A 197 4.45 -21.11 8.43
C GLY A 197 3.36 -20.07 8.70
N ILE A 198 3.65 -19.10 9.54
CA ILE A 198 2.82 -17.89 9.76
C ILE A 198 3.43 -16.75 8.95
N VAL A 199 2.56 -15.87 8.46
CA VAL A 199 2.97 -14.65 7.73
C VAL A 199 3.82 -13.75 8.61
N ALA A 200 4.97 -13.30 8.06
CA ALA A 200 5.93 -12.45 8.76
C ALA A 200 5.68 -10.94 8.56
N ASP A 201 4.78 -10.57 7.67
CA ASP A 201 4.34 -9.20 7.46
C ASP A 201 3.30 -8.84 8.50
N VAL A 202 3.67 -7.98 9.45
CA VAL A 202 2.85 -7.70 10.64
C VAL A 202 2.26 -6.31 10.54
N HIS A 203 0.92 -6.25 10.54
CA HIS A 203 0.16 -5.00 10.52
C HIS A 203 -0.55 -4.78 11.84
N LEU A 204 -0.08 -3.76 12.57
CA LEU A 204 -0.62 -3.39 13.88
C LEU A 204 -1.64 -2.29 13.73
N TYR A 205 -2.66 -2.32 14.58
CA TYR A 205 -3.58 -1.20 14.63
C TYR A 205 -4.10 -0.94 16.05
N VAL A 206 -4.53 0.28 16.25
CA VAL A 206 -5.31 0.73 17.41
C VAL A 206 -6.48 1.57 16.92
N ARG A 207 -7.65 1.37 17.49
CA ARG A 207 -8.81 2.25 17.26
C ARG A 207 -8.54 3.61 17.88
N SER A 208 -8.97 4.65 17.21
CA SER A 208 -8.79 6.03 17.62
C SER A 208 -10.13 6.76 17.63
N ASP A 209 -10.22 7.82 18.41
CA ASP A 209 -11.37 8.72 18.52
C ASP A 209 -10.96 10.18 18.25
N ASP A 210 -9.76 10.37 17.68
CA ASP A 210 -9.29 11.68 17.23
C ASP A 210 -9.78 11.99 15.78
N GLU A 211 -8.98 12.64 14.96
CA GLU A 211 -9.28 12.89 13.54
C GLU A 211 -9.23 11.65 12.64
N PHE A 212 -8.78 10.49 13.18
CA PHE A 212 -8.70 9.20 12.53
C PHE A 212 -9.54 8.15 13.26
N ASP A 213 -10.07 7.19 12.52
CA ASP A 213 -10.77 6.04 13.08
C ASP A 213 -9.79 4.97 13.58
N ILE A 214 -8.64 4.87 12.89
CA ILE A 214 -7.63 3.83 13.15
C ILE A 214 -6.24 4.46 12.96
N ARG A 215 -5.28 4.01 13.79
CA ARG A 215 -3.85 4.28 13.62
C ARG A 215 -3.12 2.96 13.47
N THR A 216 -2.19 2.89 12.52
CA THR A 216 -1.53 1.65 12.13
C THR A 216 -0.02 1.80 11.99
N ARG A 217 0.69 0.67 12.12
CA ARG A 217 2.08 0.49 11.69
C ARG A 217 2.22 -0.84 10.98
N MET A 218 3.09 -0.91 9.99
CA MET A 218 3.31 -2.12 9.21
C MET A 218 4.81 -2.45 9.14
N PHE A 219 5.15 -3.69 9.41
CA PHE A 219 6.50 -4.21 9.41
C PHE A 219 6.63 -5.43 8.51
N ALA A 220 7.59 -5.39 7.57
CA ALA A 220 7.92 -6.48 6.66
C ALA A 220 9.45 -6.65 6.53
N PRO A 221 10.20 -6.89 7.64
CA PRO A 221 11.66 -6.89 7.61
C PRO A 221 12.24 -8.04 6.78
N LEU A 222 11.53 -9.17 6.62
CA LEU A 222 11.99 -10.27 5.78
C LEU A 222 11.91 -9.95 4.29
N ASP A 223 11.07 -8.99 3.89
CA ASP A 223 10.97 -8.47 2.53
C ASP A 223 11.91 -7.27 2.28
N GLY A 224 12.75 -6.94 3.27
CA GLY A 224 13.70 -5.82 3.19
C GLY A 224 13.08 -4.46 3.52
N VAL A 225 11.85 -4.42 4.03
CA VAL A 225 11.14 -3.22 4.46
C VAL A 225 10.96 -3.27 5.99
N PRO A 226 11.90 -2.72 6.77
CA PRO A 226 11.81 -2.77 8.24
C PRO A 226 10.49 -2.20 8.77
N GLU A 227 10.01 -1.11 8.21
CA GLU A 227 8.70 -0.51 8.45
C GLU A 227 8.26 0.26 7.21
N ASP A 228 6.98 0.17 6.83
CA ASP A 228 6.42 0.83 5.66
C ASP A 228 5.52 2.01 6.05
N PRO A 229 5.68 3.20 5.46
CA PRO A 229 4.95 4.39 5.87
C PRO A 229 3.47 4.39 5.46
N ALA A 230 3.08 3.65 4.42
CA ALA A 230 1.68 3.54 4.00
C ALA A 230 1.45 2.30 3.14
N THR A 231 0.72 1.33 3.67
CA THR A 231 0.50 0.01 3.07
C THR A 231 -0.97 -0.18 2.73
N GLY A 232 -1.34 0.13 1.50
CA GLY A 232 -2.73 0.04 1.03
C GLY A 232 -3.31 -1.36 1.17
N SER A 233 -2.57 -2.40 0.79
CA SER A 233 -2.99 -3.81 0.85
C SER A 233 -3.22 -4.30 2.27
N ALA A 234 -2.36 -3.92 3.24
CA ALA A 234 -2.51 -4.29 4.63
C ALA A 234 -3.73 -3.62 5.28
N ASN A 235 -3.97 -2.34 4.95
CA ASN A 235 -5.16 -1.63 5.40
C ASN A 235 -6.45 -2.19 4.77
N CYS A 236 -6.43 -2.61 3.51
CA CYS A 236 -7.54 -3.35 2.90
C CYS A 236 -7.81 -4.67 3.64
N ALA A 237 -6.76 -5.44 3.96
CA ALA A 237 -6.90 -6.69 4.71
C ALA A 237 -7.46 -6.44 6.13
N LEU A 238 -7.00 -5.37 6.79
CA LEU A 238 -7.52 -4.95 8.10
C LEU A 238 -9.02 -4.62 8.05
N VAL A 239 -9.46 -3.73 7.16
CA VAL A 239 -10.88 -3.33 7.11
C VAL A 239 -11.78 -4.47 6.63
N ALA A 240 -11.26 -5.39 5.82
CA ALA A 240 -11.95 -6.62 5.46
C ALA A 240 -12.15 -7.53 6.67
N LEU A 241 -11.10 -7.73 7.48
CA LEU A 241 -11.17 -8.49 8.73
C LEU A 241 -12.19 -7.87 9.70
N LEU A 242 -12.14 -6.56 9.89
CA LEU A 242 -13.10 -5.84 10.73
C LEU A 242 -14.54 -6.00 10.22
N THR A 243 -14.76 -5.88 8.92
CA THR A 243 -16.09 -6.08 8.33
C THR A 243 -16.60 -7.51 8.54
N ALA A 244 -15.72 -8.50 8.50
CA ALA A 244 -16.08 -9.91 8.68
C ALA A 244 -16.30 -10.30 10.15
N THR A 245 -15.67 -9.62 11.11
CA THR A 245 -15.63 -10.04 12.52
C THR A 245 -16.29 -9.07 13.49
N ASP A 246 -16.33 -7.79 13.18
CA ASP A 246 -16.96 -6.77 14.01
C ASP A 246 -18.43 -6.60 13.63
N GLY A 247 -19.32 -7.20 14.42
CA GLY A 247 -20.76 -7.12 14.18
C GLY A 247 -21.35 -5.71 14.17
N THR A 248 -20.59 -4.68 14.55
CA THR A 248 -21.02 -3.28 14.50
C THR A 248 -20.83 -2.63 13.12
N VAL A 249 -20.01 -3.21 12.23
CA VAL A 249 -19.74 -2.68 10.89
C VAL A 249 -20.91 -2.85 9.91
N GLY A 250 -21.75 -3.86 10.13
CA GLY A 250 -22.96 -4.08 9.30
C GLY A 250 -22.65 -4.42 7.83
N ASN A 251 -23.27 -3.69 6.89
CA ASN A 251 -23.16 -3.94 5.44
C ASN A 251 -21.94 -3.26 4.79
N GLY A 252 -20.90 -2.98 5.56
CA GLY A 252 -19.71 -2.27 5.14
C GLY A 252 -19.48 -0.99 5.93
N GLY A 253 -18.29 -0.40 5.77
CA GLY A 253 -17.88 0.79 6.49
C GLY A 253 -16.85 1.60 5.72
N SER A 254 -16.51 2.77 6.29
CA SER A 254 -15.43 3.62 5.81
C SER A 254 -14.55 3.98 7.00
N TRP A 255 -13.26 4.05 6.76
CA TRP A 255 -12.26 4.37 7.78
C TRP A 255 -11.23 5.35 7.23
N LYS A 256 -10.95 6.36 8.03
CA LYS A 256 -9.81 7.25 7.85
C LYS A 256 -8.67 6.75 8.72
N ILE A 257 -7.57 6.35 8.10
CA ILE A 257 -6.48 5.61 8.73
C ILE A 257 -5.20 6.45 8.69
N ALA A 258 -4.52 6.57 9.84
CA ALA A 258 -3.19 7.13 9.91
C ALA A 258 -2.14 6.00 9.96
N GLN A 259 -1.07 6.11 9.16
CA GLN A 259 0.09 5.22 9.17
C GLN A 259 1.38 6.06 9.04
N GLY A 260 2.53 5.50 9.40
CA GLY A 260 3.84 6.13 9.18
C GLY A 260 4.16 7.30 10.10
N VAL A 261 3.30 7.62 11.08
CA VAL A 261 3.49 8.74 12.01
C VAL A 261 4.75 8.55 12.83
N GLU A 262 4.99 7.34 13.32
CA GLU A 262 6.14 6.97 14.14
C GLU A 262 7.46 6.96 13.34
N MET A 263 7.36 6.88 12.00
CA MET A 263 8.49 6.98 11.08
C MET A 263 8.82 8.43 10.69
N GLY A 264 7.98 9.40 11.08
CA GLY A 264 8.09 10.79 10.62
C GLY A 264 7.63 11.00 9.17
N ARG A 265 6.89 10.05 8.61
CA ARG A 265 6.25 10.13 7.29
C ARG A 265 4.74 9.91 7.40
N PRO A 266 4.01 10.87 8.04
CA PRO A 266 2.59 10.70 8.26
C PRO A 266 1.83 10.52 6.95
N SER A 267 0.98 9.49 6.94
CA SER A 267 0.16 9.08 5.81
C SER A 267 -1.30 9.03 6.20
N VAL A 268 -2.18 9.38 5.29
CA VAL A 268 -3.64 9.34 5.43
C VAL A 268 -4.21 8.43 4.35
N LEU A 269 -4.73 7.27 4.77
CA LEU A 269 -5.39 6.33 3.89
C LEU A 269 -6.89 6.34 4.16
N GLU A 270 -7.69 6.33 3.10
CA GLU A 270 -9.13 6.18 3.17
C GLU A 270 -9.50 4.79 2.68
N ALA A 271 -9.93 3.93 3.60
CA ALA A 271 -10.36 2.58 3.28
C ALA A 271 -11.87 2.44 3.42
N ARG A 272 -12.50 1.63 2.57
CA ARG A 272 -13.92 1.32 2.70
C ARG A 272 -14.21 -0.11 2.26
N THR A 273 -15.30 -0.65 2.79
CA THR A 273 -15.82 -1.95 2.38
C THR A 273 -17.27 -1.84 1.95
N ILE A 274 -17.66 -2.71 1.02
CA ILE A 274 -19.05 -2.91 0.59
C ILE A 274 -19.34 -4.41 0.72
N VAL A 275 -20.47 -4.77 1.36
CA VAL A 275 -20.91 -6.15 1.48
C VAL A 275 -22.03 -6.41 0.47
N GLU A 276 -21.80 -7.33 -0.46
CA GLU A 276 -22.74 -7.76 -1.49
C GLU A 276 -23.02 -9.26 -1.32
N GLY A 277 -24.04 -9.59 -0.56
CA GLY A 277 -24.33 -10.98 -0.15
C GLY A 277 -23.21 -11.52 0.75
N GLU A 278 -22.50 -12.55 0.31
CA GLU A 278 -21.35 -13.13 1.02
C GLU A 278 -20.01 -12.49 0.64
N ARG A 279 -20.00 -11.63 -0.38
CA ARG A 279 -18.78 -10.99 -0.87
C ARG A 279 -18.53 -9.68 -0.16
N ILE A 280 -17.32 -9.52 0.38
CA ILE A 280 -16.79 -8.24 0.87
C ILE A 280 -15.86 -7.68 -0.22
N ARG A 281 -16.16 -6.49 -0.71
CA ARG A 281 -15.28 -5.72 -1.59
C ARG A 281 -14.57 -4.67 -0.75
N THR A 282 -13.28 -4.52 -0.96
CA THR A 282 -12.45 -3.56 -0.22
C THR A 282 -11.81 -2.56 -1.16
N PHE A 283 -11.77 -1.32 -0.75
CA PHE A 283 -11.22 -0.20 -1.53
C PHE A 283 -10.23 0.58 -0.67
N ILE A 284 -9.22 1.11 -1.32
CA ILE A 284 -8.24 1.99 -0.69
C ILE A 284 -8.00 3.20 -1.58
N GLY A 285 -8.01 4.36 -0.98
CA GLY A 285 -7.78 5.63 -1.68
C GLY A 285 -7.03 6.63 -0.83
N GLY A 286 -6.62 7.70 -1.47
CA GLY A 286 -5.94 8.82 -0.83
C GLY A 286 -5.41 9.83 -1.84
N CYS A 287 -4.88 10.91 -1.32
CA CYS A 287 -4.18 11.94 -2.09
C CYS A 287 -2.74 11.52 -2.37
N ALA A 288 -2.10 12.20 -3.31
CA ALA A 288 -0.66 12.17 -3.50
C ALA A 288 -0.15 13.56 -3.84
N VAL A 289 1.14 13.80 -3.68
CA VAL A 289 1.77 15.09 -3.97
C VAL A 289 3.07 14.90 -4.73
N LEU A 290 3.29 15.70 -5.78
CA LEU A 290 4.56 15.72 -6.50
C LEU A 290 5.67 16.31 -5.63
N VAL A 291 6.82 15.62 -5.59
CA VAL A 291 8.01 16.02 -4.81
C VAL A 291 9.12 16.50 -5.72
N ALA A 292 9.41 15.74 -6.77
CA ALA A 292 10.48 16.04 -7.71
C ALA A 292 10.18 15.51 -9.12
N GLN A 293 10.89 16.03 -10.10
CA GLN A 293 10.94 15.49 -11.45
C GLN A 293 12.36 15.64 -12.02
N GLY A 294 12.71 14.76 -12.94
CA GLY A 294 14.02 14.77 -13.58
C GLY A 294 14.10 13.76 -14.71
N SER A 295 15.33 13.47 -15.12
CA SER A 295 15.63 12.48 -16.15
C SER A 295 16.71 11.52 -15.68
N ILE A 296 16.52 10.23 -15.97
CA ILE A 296 17.55 9.19 -15.83
C ILE A 296 18.23 9.00 -17.18
N MET A 297 19.55 8.99 -17.16
CA MET A 297 20.38 8.76 -18.34
C MET A 297 20.92 7.33 -18.35
N LEU A 298 20.74 6.62 -19.46
CA LEU A 298 21.24 5.27 -19.66
C LEU A 298 22.27 5.25 -20.80
N ASP A 299 23.34 4.50 -20.57
CA ASP A 299 24.34 4.26 -21.60
C ASP A 299 23.78 3.43 -22.76
N PRO A 300 24.28 3.64 -24.00
CA PRO A 300 23.78 2.92 -25.17
C PRO A 300 24.04 1.40 -25.13
N ASN A 301 25.03 0.96 -24.36
CA ASN A 301 25.39 -0.45 -24.16
C ASN A 301 25.51 -0.72 -22.66
N PRO A 302 24.47 -1.23 -21.99
CA PRO A 302 24.62 -1.73 -20.63
C PRO A 302 25.54 -2.93 -20.61
N LEU A 303 26.55 -2.89 -19.73
CA LEU A 303 27.47 -4.04 -19.46
C LEU A 303 26.68 -5.23 -18.91
#